data_81c9fa3d82f5418abebbfafacf5684ee
#
_entry.id   81c9fa3d82f5418abebbfafacf5684ee
#
_cell.length_a   1.000
_cell.length_b   1.000
_cell.length_c   1.000
_cell.angle_alpha   90.00
_cell.angle_beta   90.00
_cell.angle_gamma   90.00
#
_symmetry.space_group_name_H-M   'P 1'
#
loop_
_entity.id
_entity.type
_entity.pdbx_description
1 polymer ?
#
loop_
_entity_poly.entity_id
_entity_poly.type
_entity_poly.pdbx_seq_one_letter_code
_entity_poly.pdbx_strand_id
1 'polypeptide(L)'
;LMTKGVGHISENILNDIQESYDKDVTDEFLLPLYNGFLPNNDGCIKSDDVVIFYNFRTDRPRELTEVLTQKDFPDYDMKKLPLYFVTFANYDQTFENMHVVFEKDNLEHTLGQTISEAGLTQVRIAETEKYPHVTFFFFL
;
A
#
# COMPACT_ATOMS: atom_id res chain seq x y z
N LEU A 1 -8.89 -9.97 5.60
CA LEU A 1 -9.03 -10.79 4.40
C LEU A 1 -7.72 -11.50 4.05
N MET A 2 -6.62 -10.77 3.77
CA MET A 2 -5.36 -11.31 3.23
C MET A 2 -4.69 -12.39 4.11
N THR A 3 -4.87 -12.34 5.42
CA THR A 3 -4.21 -13.24 6.38
C THR A 3 -5.14 -14.25 7.04
N LYS A 4 -6.44 -13.99 7.07
CA LYS A 4 -7.42 -14.84 7.77
C LYS A 4 -8.52 -15.40 6.86
N GLY A 5 -8.60 -14.95 5.59
CA GLY A 5 -9.64 -15.35 4.65
C GLY A 5 -11.06 -14.95 5.09
N VAL A 6 -11.19 -13.95 5.96
CA VAL A 6 -12.49 -13.45 6.42
C VAL A 6 -12.91 -12.28 5.53
N GLY A 7 -14.08 -12.37 4.93
CA GLY A 7 -14.63 -11.37 4.02
C GLY A 7 -15.81 -11.92 3.23
N HIS A 8 -16.18 -11.24 2.17
CA HIS A 8 -17.21 -11.74 1.26
C HIS A 8 -16.64 -12.91 0.42
N ILE A 9 -17.20 -14.09 0.64
CA ILE A 9 -16.79 -15.31 -0.09
C ILE A 9 -17.50 -15.30 -1.44
N SER A 10 -16.71 -15.40 -2.51
CA SER A 10 -17.18 -15.40 -3.89
C SER A 10 -16.97 -16.79 -4.52
N GLU A 11 -17.99 -17.32 -5.15
CA GLU A 11 -17.89 -18.49 -6.03
C GLU A 11 -17.58 -18.08 -7.48
N ASN A 12 -17.90 -16.83 -7.85
CA ASN A 12 -17.60 -16.26 -9.15
C ASN A 12 -17.28 -14.76 -9.03
N ILE A 13 -16.00 -14.45 -8.87
CA ILE A 13 -15.51 -13.10 -8.66
C ILE A 13 -15.96 -12.12 -9.75
N LEU A 14 -16.01 -12.56 -11.01
CA LEU A 14 -16.42 -11.70 -12.12
C LEU A 14 -17.90 -11.31 -12.03
N ASN A 15 -18.77 -12.24 -11.64
CA ASN A 15 -20.17 -11.95 -11.42
C ASN A 15 -20.37 -10.99 -10.25
N ASP A 16 -19.68 -11.22 -9.12
CA ASP A 16 -19.81 -10.37 -7.93
C ASP A 16 -19.31 -8.93 -8.20
N ILE A 17 -18.25 -8.79 -9.00
CA ILE A 17 -17.81 -7.46 -9.47
C ILE A 17 -18.88 -6.81 -10.35
N GLN A 18 -19.45 -7.56 -11.30
CA GLN A 18 -20.50 -7.02 -12.17
C GLN A 18 -21.74 -6.60 -11.36
N GLU A 19 -22.17 -7.44 -10.41
CA GLU A 19 -23.29 -7.09 -9.53
C GLU A 19 -23.02 -5.85 -8.68
N SER A 20 -21.76 -5.62 -8.28
CA SER A 20 -21.34 -4.41 -7.59
C SER A 20 -21.51 -3.19 -8.49
N TYR A 21 -21.05 -3.28 -9.73
CA TYR A 21 -21.19 -2.21 -10.73
C TYR A 21 -22.66 -1.92 -11.08
N ASP A 22 -23.49 -2.93 -11.18
CA ASP A 22 -24.93 -2.80 -11.41
C ASP A 22 -25.66 -2.06 -10.27
N LYS A 23 -25.03 -2.00 -9.07
CA LYS A 23 -25.48 -1.25 -7.90
C LYS A 23 -24.79 0.12 -7.74
N ASP A 24 -24.12 0.61 -8.79
CA ASP A 24 -23.32 1.84 -8.80
C ASP A 24 -22.14 1.85 -7.78
N VAL A 25 -21.73 0.67 -7.29
CA VAL A 25 -20.54 0.53 -6.43
C VAL A 25 -19.37 0.11 -7.29
N THR A 26 -18.55 1.09 -7.70
CA THR A 26 -17.46 0.90 -8.64
C THR A 26 -16.09 0.89 -7.95
N ASP A 27 -15.11 0.34 -8.61
CA ASP A 27 -13.67 0.25 -8.34
C ASP A 27 -13.21 0.58 -6.91
N GLU A 28 -13.16 1.85 -6.52
CA GLU A 28 -12.64 2.30 -5.22
C GLU A 28 -13.50 1.85 -4.03
N PHE A 29 -14.79 1.63 -4.27
CA PHE A 29 -15.78 1.25 -3.24
C PHE A 29 -16.09 -0.24 -3.23
N LEU A 30 -15.49 -1.00 -4.12
CA LEU A 30 -15.70 -2.44 -4.23
C LEU A 30 -15.23 -3.14 -2.95
N LEU A 31 -16.10 -3.93 -2.35
CA LEU A 31 -15.76 -4.66 -1.13
C LEU A 31 -14.76 -5.79 -1.44
N PRO A 32 -13.83 -6.08 -0.53
CA PRO A 32 -12.87 -7.16 -0.71
C PRO A 32 -13.56 -8.53 -0.88
N LEU A 33 -13.25 -9.21 -1.98
CA LEU A 33 -13.75 -10.54 -2.31
C LEU A 33 -12.71 -11.60 -2.00
N TYR A 34 -13.15 -12.75 -1.49
CA TYR A 34 -12.32 -13.92 -1.23
C TYR A 34 -12.80 -15.10 -2.09
N ASN A 35 -11.88 -15.78 -2.75
CA ASN A 35 -12.23 -16.94 -3.58
C ASN A 35 -12.67 -18.13 -2.72
N GLY A 36 -13.96 -18.49 -2.80
CA GLY A 36 -14.57 -19.57 -2.03
C GLY A 36 -14.11 -20.97 -2.43
N PHE A 37 -13.44 -21.14 -3.57
CA PHE A 37 -12.92 -22.43 -4.02
C PHE A 37 -11.59 -22.83 -3.37
N LEU A 38 -10.96 -21.91 -2.62
CA LEU A 38 -9.71 -22.23 -1.93
C LEU A 38 -10.01 -22.84 -0.54
N PRO A 39 -9.73 -24.14 -0.33
CA PRO A 39 -9.97 -24.78 0.95
C PRO A 39 -9.00 -24.27 2.03
N ASN A 40 -9.44 -24.27 3.28
CA ASN A 40 -8.58 -24.05 4.45
C ASN A 40 -7.75 -22.76 4.45
N ASN A 41 -8.24 -21.68 3.83
CA ASN A 41 -7.52 -20.42 3.68
C ASN A 41 -6.18 -20.53 2.93
N ASP A 42 -6.08 -21.44 1.97
CA ASP A 42 -4.84 -21.65 1.21
C ASP A 42 -4.38 -20.44 0.40
N GLY A 43 -5.29 -19.51 0.11
CA GLY A 43 -4.96 -18.22 -0.54
C GLY A 43 -4.52 -17.13 0.42
N CYS A 44 -4.43 -17.40 1.73
CA CYS A 44 -4.03 -16.39 2.71
C CYS A 44 -2.52 -16.33 2.89
N ILE A 45 -2.02 -15.14 3.18
CA ILE A 45 -0.61 -14.93 3.54
C ILE A 45 -0.36 -15.55 4.92
N LYS A 46 0.67 -16.38 5.01
CA LYS A 46 1.09 -17.10 6.22
C LYS A 46 2.51 -16.72 6.61
N SER A 47 2.90 -17.03 7.84
CA SER A 47 4.29 -16.90 8.30
C SER A 47 5.25 -17.61 7.34
N ASP A 48 6.39 -17.00 7.11
CA ASP A 48 7.48 -17.48 6.25
C ASP A 48 7.17 -17.46 4.73
N ASP A 49 6.03 -16.89 4.34
CA ASP A 49 5.73 -16.69 2.93
C ASP A 49 6.63 -15.61 2.31
N VAL A 50 6.83 -15.74 0.99
CA VAL A 50 7.44 -14.69 0.16
C VAL A 50 6.33 -13.81 -0.41
N VAL A 51 6.37 -12.53 -0.09
CA VAL A 51 5.42 -11.55 -0.61
C VAL A 51 6.13 -10.57 -1.52
N ILE A 52 5.72 -10.47 -2.78
CA ILE A 52 6.20 -9.47 -3.73
C ILE A 52 5.14 -8.39 -3.88
N PHE A 53 5.41 -7.22 -3.32
CA PHE A 53 4.53 -6.07 -3.40
C PHE A 53 5.03 -5.12 -4.50
N TYR A 54 4.53 -5.30 -5.71
CA TYR A 54 5.07 -4.67 -6.92
C TYR A 54 4.59 -3.22 -7.16
N ASN A 55 3.89 -2.62 -6.21
CA ASN A 55 3.48 -1.22 -6.30
C ASN A 55 4.71 -0.30 -6.24
N PHE A 56 4.81 0.62 -7.19
CA PHE A 56 5.87 1.62 -7.21
C PHE A 56 5.49 2.93 -6.49
N ARG A 57 4.20 3.20 -6.28
CA ARG A 57 3.75 4.32 -5.44
C ARG A 57 3.95 3.98 -3.97
N THR A 58 4.26 4.99 -3.16
CA THR A 58 4.70 4.80 -1.77
C THR A 58 3.65 5.18 -0.73
N ASP A 59 2.53 5.78 -1.12
CA ASP A 59 1.49 6.28 -0.22
C ASP A 59 0.72 5.16 0.51
N ARG A 60 -0.33 4.63 -0.11
CA ARG A 60 -1.17 3.56 0.48
C ARG A 60 -0.46 2.20 0.66
N PRO A 61 0.48 1.76 -0.20
CA PRO A 61 1.26 0.54 0.05
C PRO A 61 2.03 0.54 1.37
N ARG A 62 2.45 1.70 1.85
CA ARG A 62 3.09 1.86 3.16
C ARG A 62 2.22 1.32 4.29
N GLU A 63 0.92 1.61 4.27
CA GLU A 63 -0.02 1.18 5.32
C GLU A 63 -0.16 -0.35 5.37
N LEU A 64 -0.33 -1.00 4.21
CA LEU A 64 -0.39 -2.47 4.14
C LEU A 64 0.92 -3.12 4.57
N THR A 65 2.05 -2.55 4.17
CA THR A 65 3.37 -3.03 4.57
C THR A 65 3.54 -2.94 6.09
N GLU A 66 3.18 -1.81 6.70
CA GLU A 66 3.25 -1.60 8.14
C GLU A 66 2.45 -2.66 8.90
N VAL A 67 1.20 -2.88 8.49
CA VAL A 67 0.28 -3.84 9.14
C VAL A 67 0.75 -5.29 8.98
N LEU A 68 1.35 -5.63 7.84
CA LEU A 68 1.77 -7.02 7.60
C LEU A 68 3.11 -7.34 8.26
N THR A 69 4.02 -6.37 8.39
CA THR A 69 5.43 -6.66 8.71
C THR A 69 6.01 -5.90 9.90
N GLN A 70 5.47 -4.72 10.28
CA GLN A 70 6.17 -3.84 11.21
C GLN A 70 5.62 -3.88 12.63
N LYS A 71 4.30 -3.81 12.81
CA LYS A 71 3.70 -3.78 14.15
C LYS A 71 2.37 -4.50 14.24
N ASP A 72 2.01 -4.87 15.48
CA ASP A 72 0.72 -5.46 15.82
C ASP A 72 -0.37 -4.39 15.95
N PHE A 73 -1.60 -4.74 15.57
CA PHE A 73 -2.80 -3.92 15.75
C PHE A 73 -3.86 -4.74 16.52
N PRO A 74 -3.75 -4.82 17.86
CA PRO A 74 -4.59 -5.69 18.67
C PRO A 74 -6.09 -5.35 18.59
N ASP A 75 -6.44 -4.08 18.43
CA ASP A 75 -7.84 -3.62 18.30
C ASP A 75 -8.54 -4.21 17.06
N TYR A 76 -7.77 -4.63 16.06
CA TYR A 76 -8.24 -5.27 14.84
C TYR A 76 -7.90 -6.76 14.76
N ASP A 77 -7.41 -7.34 15.87
CA ASP A 77 -6.93 -8.72 15.92
C ASP A 77 -5.90 -9.03 14.80
N MET A 78 -4.99 -8.09 14.58
CA MET A 78 -3.93 -8.20 13.57
C MET A 78 -2.56 -8.28 14.24
N LYS A 79 -1.77 -9.25 13.78
CA LYS A 79 -0.37 -9.43 14.18
C LYS A 79 0.51 -9.38 12.95
N LYS A 80 1.67 -8.74 13.09
CA LYS A 80 2.70 -8.78 12.05
C LYS A 80 3.16 -10.21 11.81
N LEU A 81 3.52 -10.50 10.57
CA LEU A 81 3.99 -11.81 10.14
C LEU A 81 5.49 -11.76 9.81
N PRO A 82 6.24 -12.81 10.16
CA PRO A 82 7.61 -12.97 9.69
C PRO A 82 7.56 -13.36 8.20
N LEU A 83 7.66 -12.37 7.32
CA LEU A 83 7.58 -12.54 5.87
C LEU A 83 8.91 -12.23 5.21
N TYR A 84 9.22 -12.90 4.11
CA TYR A 84 10.19 -12.40 3.16
C TYR A 84 9.50 -11.38 2.26
N PHE A 85 9.57 -10.10 2.64
CA PHE A 85 8.77 -9.05 2.01
C PHE A 85 9.59 -8.23 1.04
N VAL A 86 9.21 -8.27 -0.23
CA VAL A 86 9.86 -7.58 -1.34
C VAL A 86 8.98 -6.42 -1.80
N THR A 87 9.52 -5.21 -1.85
CA THR A 87 8.83 -4.02 -2.35
C THR A 87 9.53 -3.46 -3.58
N PHE A 88 8.76 -2.90 -4.53
CA PHE A 88 9.37 -2.27 -5.70
C PHE A 88 9.99 -0.91 -5.40
N ALA A 89 9.52 -0.22 -4.38
CA ALA A 89 10.09 1.04 -3.94
C ALA A 89 10.26 1.04 -2.42
N ASN A 90 11.11 1.90 -1.91
CA ASN A 90 11.22 2.15 -0.49
C ASN A 90 9.99 2.96 -0.03
N TYR A 91 9.07 2.33 0.70
CA TYR A 91 7.83 2.96 1.17
C TYR A 91 8.04 3.80 2.43
N ASP A 92 8.97 3.39 3.29
CA ASP A 92 9.33 4.12 4.50
C ASP A 92 10.73 3.69 4.94
N GLN A 93 11.61 4.66 5.18
CA GLN A 93 13.00 4.40 5.59
C GLN A 93 13.13 3.81 6.99
N THR A 94 12.06 3.87 7.79
CA THR A 94 12.03 3.33 9.15
C THR A 94 11.61 1.86 9.20
N PHE A 95 11.16 1.29 8.08
CA PHE A 95 10.74 -0.10 8.02
C PHE A 95 11.93 -1.04 8.04
N GLU A 96 11.82 -2.08 8.87
CA GLU A 96 12.85 -3.09 9.06
C GLU A 96 12.59 -4.35 8.23
N ASN A 97 13.67 -5.05 7.88
CA ASN A 97 13.64 -6.34 7.17
C ASN A 97 12.90 -6.30 5.81
N MET A 98 13.04 -5.19 5.09
CA MET A 98 12.47 -5.02 3.76
C MET A 98 13.49 -5.28 2.66
N HIS A 99 13.05 -5.92 1.57
CA HIS A 99 13.85 -6.14 0.37
C HIS A 99 13.37 -5.20 -0.73
N VAL A 100 14.04 -4.06 -0.89
CA VAL A 100 13.68 -3.05 -1.89
C VAL A 100 14.34 -3.38 -3.22
N VAL A 101 13.56 -3.46 -4.31
CA VAL A 101 14.07 -3.75 -5.65
C VAL A 101 14.68 -2.52 -6.30
N PHE A 102 13.99 -1.39 -6.21
CA PHE A 102 14.42 -0.12 -6.82
C PHE A 102 14.57 0.93 -5.73
N GLU A 103 15.81 1.30 -5.48
CA GLU A 103 16.08 2.46 -4.64
C GLU A 103 15.69 3.74 -5.38
N LYS A 104 15.32 4.75 -4.60
CA LYS A 104 14.91 6.03 -5.14
C LYS A 104 16.16 6.87 -5.42
N ASP A 105 16.32 7.30 -6.66
CA ASP A 105 17.31 8.30 -7.00
C ASP A 105 16.86 9.67 -6.49
N ASN A 106 17.77 10.40 -5.86
CA ASN A 106 17.52 11.79 -5.50
C ASN A 106 17.54 12.64 -6.76
N LEU A 107 16.46 13.34 -7.03
CA LEU A 107 16.37 14.28 -8.13
C LEU A 107 17.03 15.59 -7.72
N GLU A 108 18.04 16.01 -8.48
CA GLU A 108 18.65 17.33 -8.38
C GLU A 108 17.89 18.36 -9.23
N HIS A 109 18.07 19.63 -8.93
CA HIS A 109 17.45 20.75 -9.65
C HIS A 109 15.91 20.70 -9.68
N THR A 110 15.31 20.23 -8.60
CA THR A 110 13.85 20.28 -8.47
C THR A 110 13.36 21.73 -8.46
N LEU A 111 12.09 21.95 -8.81
CA LEU A 111 11.48 23.28 -8.75
C LEU A 111 11.64 23.92 -7.36
N GLY A 112 11.47 23.13 -6.30
CA GLY A 112 11.64 23.60 -4.92
C GLY A 112 13.07 24.06 -4.63
N GLN A 113 14.05 23.31 -5.07
CA GLN A 113 15.46 23.64 -4.93
C GLN A 113 15.79 24.93 -5.71
N THR A 114 15.41 24.99 -6.97
CA THR A 114 15.69 26.16 -7.85
C THR A 114 15.11 27.45 -7.29
N ILE A 115 13.88 27.42 -6.78
CA ILE A 115 13.25 28.60 -6.15
C ILE A 115 13.98 29.00 -4.87
N SER A 116 14.37 28.03 -4.04
CA SER A 116 15.11 28.26 -2.80
C SER A 116 16.48 28.85 -3.06
N GLU A 117 17.23 28.32 -4.02
CA GLU A 117 18.56 28.82 -4.42
C GLU A 117 18.49 30.23 -4.99
N ALA A 118 17.38 30.59 -5.63
CA ALA A 118 17.13 31.97 -6.08
C ALA A 118 16.75 32.93 -4.93
N GLY A 119 16.69 32.48 -3.69
CA GLY A 119 16.30 33.28 -2.52
C GLY A 119 14.81 33.66 -2.50
N LEU A 120 13.98 32.96 -3.28
CA LEU A 120 12.55 33.21 -3.37
C LEU A 120 11.77 32.33 -2.39
N THR A 121 10.61 32.82 -1.98
CA THR A 121 9.70 32.09 -1.10
C THR A 121 8.63 31.34 -1.90
N GLN A 122 8.36 30.10 -1.52
CA GLN A 122 7.25 29.33 -2.07
C GLN A 122 6.36 28.79 -0.94
N VAL A 123 5.07 28.67 -1.21
CA VAL A 123 4.09 28.09 -0.30
C VAL A 123 3.43 26.90 -1.00
N ARG A 124 3.30 25.79 -0.27
CA ARG A 124 2.61 24.59 -0.74
C ARG A 124 1.50 24.27 0.23
N ILE A 125 0.28 24.13 -0.29
CA ILE A 125 -0.91 23.88 0.50
C ILE A 125 -1.68 22.74 -0.17
N ALA A 126 -2.15 21.80 0.63
CA ALA A 126 -3.04 20.72 0.19
C ALA A 126 -3.93 20.25 1.34
N GLU A 127 -4.99 19.55 0.99
CA GLU A 127 -5.78 18.77 1.94
C GLU A 127 -4.92 17.67 2.59
N THR A 128 -5.41 17.12 3.70
CA THR A 128 -4.67 16.11 4.49
C THR A 128 -4.21 14.91 3.67
N GLU A 129 -5.04 14.42 2.76
CA GLU A 129 -4.70 13.27 1.90
C GLU A 129 -3.64 13.58 0.85
N LYS A 130 -3.51 14.85 0.46
CA LYS A 130 -2.54 15.32 -0.54
C LYS A 130 -1.27 15.92 0.06
N TYR A 131 -1.21 16.05 1.38
CA TYR A 131 -0.03 16.56 2.07
C TYR A 131 1.28 15.86 1.65
N PRO A 132 1.36 14.51 1.60
CA PRO A 132 2.58 13.85 1.17
C PRO A 132 2.97 14.19 -0.28
N HIS A 133 1.99 14.42 -1.15
CA HIS A 133 2.24 14.72 -2.57
C HIS A 133 2.88 16.09 -2.76
N VAL A 134 2.43 17.11 -2.04
CA VAL A 134 2.96 18.49 -2.19
C VAL A 134 4.20 18.74 -1.34
N THR A 135 4.51 17.87 -0.38
CA THR A 135 5.72 17.96 0.43
C THR A 135 6.79 16.99 -0.06
N PHE A 136 6.68 15.70 0.28
CA PHE A 136 7.74 14.73 0.03
C PHE A 136 8.02 14.47 -1.46
N PHE A 137 7.01 14.50 -2.32
CA PHE A 137 7.21 14.25 -3.75
C PHE A 137 7.76 15.45 -4.52
N PHE A 138 7.69 16.65 -3.96
CA PHE A 138 8.24 17.84 -4.58
C PHE A 138 9.60 18.28 -4.02
N PHE A 139 10.03 17.71 -2.90
CA PHE A 139 11.33 18.03 -2.30
C PHE A 139 12.40 16.97 -2.59
N LEU A 140 12.04 15.92 -3.28
CA LEU A 140 12.95 14.82 -3.61
C LEU A 140 13.51 15.01 -4.99
#